data_1a2cf139d80882e1dab0d8ad084c75d2
#
_entry.id   1a2cf139d80882e1dab0d8ad084c75d2
#
_cell.length_a   1.000
_cell.length_b   1.000
_cell.length_c   1.000
_cell.angle_alpha   90.00
_cell.angle_beta   90.00
_cell.angle_gamma   90.00
#
_symmetry.space_group_name_H-M   'P 1'
#
loop_
_entity.id
_entity.type
_entity.pdbx_description
1 polymer ?
#
loop_
_entity_poly.entity_id
_entity_poly.type
_entity_poly.pdbx_seq_one_letter_code
_entity_poly.pdbx_strand_id
1 'polypeptide(L)'
;MVNDYLVEDLKRAGLWDEVMIADLKYFDGNLARIDRVPAALRRLYATAFEVEPRWLVEAAARRQKWIDQSQSLNIYMAGASGKKLDETYKLAWIRGLKTTYYLRSMGATHAEKSTSKAGQLNAVPADGGVAAADEEAKFCAIDNPECEACQ
;
A
#
# COMPACT_ATOMS: atom_id res chain seq x y z
N MET A 1 -9.14 10.39 9.28
CA MET A 1 -10.01 11.14 8.32
C MET A 1 -10.59 10.12 7.39
N VAL A 2 -11.89 10.12 7.17
CA VAL A 2 -12.59 9.18 6.26
C VAL A 2 -12.89 9.93 4.96
N ASN A 3 -12.84 9.23 3.82
CA ASN A 3 -13.22 9.80 2.54
C ASN A 3 -14.75 9.81 2.42
N ASP A 4 -15.35 10.98 2.37
CA ASP A 4 -16.81 11.15 2.36
C ASP A 4 -17.46 10.51 1.12
N TYR A 5 -16.82 10.57 -0.05
CA TYR A 5 -17.31 9.91 -1.26
C TYR A 5 -17.35 8.38 -1.12
N LEU A 6 -16.33 7.79 -0.48
CA LEU A 6 -16.34 6.36 -0.17
C LEU A 6 -17.52 6.00 0.73
N VAL A 7 -17.77 6.81 1.77
CA VAL A 7 -18.89 6.59 2.69
C VAL A 7 -20.24 6.64 1.95
N GLU A 8 -20.42 7.64 1.09
CA GLU A 8 -21.64 7.76 0.28
C GLU A 8 -21.83 6.56 -0.65
N ASP A 9 -20.78 6.13 -1.34
CA ASP A 9 -20.85 4.99 -2.24
C ASP A 9 -21.13 3.67 -1.49
N LEU A 10 -20.51 3.48 -0.32
CA LEU A 10 -20.79 2.34 0.54
C LEU A 10 -22.22 2.36 1.09
N LYS A 11 -22.75 3.53 1.48
CA LYS A 11 -24.16 3.71 1.87
C LYS A 11 -25.10 3.37 0.72
N ARG A 12 -24.79 3.90 -0.47
CA ARG A 12 -25.59 3.64 -1.68
C ARG A 12 -25.60 2.16 -2.06
N ALA A 13 -24.50 1.45 -1.80
CA ALA A 13 -24.39 0.00 -1.98
C ALA A 13 -25.00 -0.82 -0.84
N GLY A 14 -25.52 -0.19 0.22
CA GLY A 14 -26.07 -0.89 1.40
C GLY A 14 -25.01 -1.60 2.25
N LEU A 15 -23.74 -1.17 2.15
CA LEU A 15 -22.59 -1.81 2.81
C LEU A 15 -22.08 -1.03 4.03
N TRP A 16 -22.63 0.14 4.32
CA TRP A 16 -22.18 0.99 5.41
C TRP A 16 -22.81 0.57 6.74
N ASP A 17 -22.10 -0.20 7.51
CA ASP A 17 -22.50 -0.71 8.82
C ASP A 17 -21.28 -0.73 9.79
N GLU A 18 -21.51 -1.13 11.03
CA GLU A 18 -20.45 -1.21 12.05
C GLU A 18 -19.32 -2.18 11.68
N VAL A 19 -19.65 -3.27 10.98
CA VAL A 19 -18.66 -4.24 10.52
C VAL A 19 -17.79 -3.61 9.45
N MET A 20 -18.36 -2.87 8.49
CA MET A 20 -17.58 -2.14 7.49
C MET A 20 -16.63 -1.12 8.12
N ILE A 21 -17.09 -0.41 9.14
CA ILE A 21 -16.25 0.56 9.86
C ILE A 21 -15.09 -0.15 10.57
N ALA A 22 -15.36 -1.31 11.16
CA ALA A 22 -14.32 -2.12 11.80
C ALA A 22 -13.31 -2.66 10.78
N ASP A 23 -13.79 -3.19 9.64
CA ASP A 23 -12.95 -3.67 8.55
C ASP A 23 -12.06 -2.56 7.97
N LEU A 24 -12.63 -1.38 7.71
CA LEU A 24 -11.86 -0.22 7.22
C LEU A 24 -10.75 0.20 8.18
N LYS A 25 -10.99 0.15 9.49
CA LYS A 25 -9.97 0.43 10.50
C LYS A 25 -8.90 -0.67 10.55
N TYR A 26 -9.32 -1.91 10.47
CA TYR A 26 -8.42 -3.07 10.55
C TYR A 26 -7.47 -3.13 9.34
N PHE A 27 -8.01 -2.90 8.14
CA PHE A 27 -7.24 -2.95 6.89
C PHE A 27 -6.67 -1.58 6.46
N ASP A 28 -6.67 -0.57 7.32
CA ASP A 28 -6.14 0.78 7.02
C ASP A 28 -6.76 1.42 5.77
N GLY A 29 -8.03 1.13 5.53
CA GLY A 29 -8.76 1.61 4.35
C GLY A 29 -8.49 0.82 3.07
N ASN A 30 -7.74 -0.27 3.11
CA ASN A 30 -7.51 -1.13 1.96
C ASN A 30 -8.74 -1.98 1.66
N LEU A 31 -9.54 -1.54 0.69
CA LEU A 31 -10.77 -2.23 0.28
C LEU A 31 -10.52 -3.56 -0.43
N ALA A 32 -9.34 -3.77 -1.00
CA ALA A 32 -9.02 -5.01 -1.71
C ALA A 32 -9.07 -6.25 -0.80
N ARG A 33 -8.91 -6.02 0.51
CA ARG A 33 -8.95 -7.06 1.55
C ARG A 33 -10.32 -7.27 2.18
N ILE A 34 -11.36 -6.57 1.72
CA ILE A 34 -12.73 -6.65 2.23
C ILE A 34 -13.61 -7.28 1.15
N ASP A 35 -13.88 -8.58 1.29
CA ASP A 35 -14.51 -9.39 0.22
C ASP A 35 -15.89 -8.91 -0.20
N ARG A 36 -16.68 -8.39 0.74
CA ARG A 36 -18.04 -7.90 0.46
C ARG A 36 -18.08 -6.59 -0.35
N VAL A 37 -16.95 -5.89 -0.53
CA VAL A 37 -16.89 -4.66 -1.32
C VAL A 37 -16.83 -5.00 -2.81
N PRO A 38 -17.70 -4.44 -3.66
CA PRO A 38 -17.67 -4.65 -5.10
C PRO A 38 -16.33 -4.27 -5.73
N ALA A 39 -15.89 -5.04 -6.73
CA ALA A 39 -14.61 -4.83 -7.41
C ALA A 39 -14.47 -3.42 -8.02
N ALA A 40 -15.57 -2.82 -8.45
CA ALA A 40 -15.58 -1.45 -8.98
C ALA A 40 -15.16 -0.43 -7.91
N LEU A 41 -15.70 -0.54 -6.69
CA LEU A 41 -15.35 0.34 -5.58
C LEU A 41 -13.93 0.09 -5.09
N ARG A 42 -13.49 -1.19 -5.02
CA ARG A 42 -12.09 -1.51 -4.67
C ARG A 42 -11.09 -0.83 -5.60
N ARG A 43 -11.36 -0.82 -6.90
CA ARG A 43 -10.49 -0.14 -7.89
C ARG A 43 -10.56 1.38 -7.79
N LEU A 44 -11.76 1.93 -7.57
CA LEU A 44 -11.96 3.38 -7.49
C LEU A 44 -11.27 3.99 -6.28
N TYR A 45 -11.33 3.31 -5.14
CA TYR A 45 -10.79 3.77 -3.86
C TYR A 45 -9.52 3.03 -3.44
N ALA A 46 -8.71 2.59 -4.42
CA ALA A 46 -7.40 2.02 -4.15
C ALA A 46 -6.53 3.00 -3.35
N THR A 47 -5.87 2.50 -2.31
CA THR A 47 -4.95 3.30 -1.50
C THR A 47 -3.65 3.59 -2.23
N ALA A 48 -2.88 4.55 -1.74
CA ALA A 48 -1.61 4.93 -2.36
C ALA A 48 -0.60 3.77 -2.46
N PHE A 49 -0.65 2.82 -1.53
CA PHE A 49 0.21 1.64 -1.55
C PHE A 49 -0.23 0.54 -2.52
N GLU A 50 -1.48 0.57 -2.98
CA GLU A 50 -2.01 -0.36 -3.98
C GLU A 50 -1.73 0.11 -5.41
N VAL A 51 -1.46 1.39 -5.60
CA VAL A 51 -1.11 1.98 -6.89
C VAL A 51 0.37 1.73 -7.17
N GLU A 52 0.68 1.16 -8.32
CA GLU A 52 2.08 0.97 -8.71
C GLU A 52 2.84 2.30 -8.82
N PRO A 53 4.05 2.42 -8.25
CA PRO A 53 4.85 3.64 -8.27
C PRO A 53 5.09 4.21 -9.66
N ARG A 54 5.17 3.33 -10.69
CA ARG A 54 5.34 3.76 -12.09
C ARG A 54 4.27 4.76 -12.54
N TRP A 55 3.04 4.61 -12.09
CA TRP A 55 1.95 5.52 -12.48
C TRP A 55 2.09 6.91 -11.87
N LEU A 56 2.64 6.99 -10.66
CA LEU A 56 2.97 8.26 -10.02
C LEU A 56 4.07 8.98 -10.81
N VAL A 57 5.11 8.24 -11.20
CA VAL A 57 6.22 8.76 -12.01
C VAL A 57 5.72 9.24 -13.38
N GLU A 58 4.92 8.42 -14.08
CA GLU A 58 4.38 8.79 -15.40
C GLU A 58 3.47 10.03 -15.33
N ALA A 59 2.62 10.13 -14.30
CA ALA A 59 1.78 11.30 -14.08
C ALA A 59 2.62 12.55 -13.79
N ALA A 60 3.68 12.43 -12.98
CA ALA A 60 4.60 13.52 -12.69
C ALA A 60 5.38 13.94 -13.94
N ALA A 61 5.85 12.99 -14.76
CA ALA A 61 6.56 13.28 -16.00
C ALA A 61 5.70 14.07 -17.00
N ARG A 62 4.41 13.73 -17.09
CA ARG A 62 3.49 14.50 -17.94
C ARG A 62 3.32 15.95 -17.50
N ARG A 63 3.35 16.21 -16.19
CA ARG A 63 3.27 17.55 -15.63
C ARG A 63 4.59 18.31 -15.75
N GLN A 64 5.73 17.62 -15.61
CA GLN A 64 7.05 18.24 -15.52
C GLN A 64 7.39 19.11 -16.73
N LYS A 65 6.94 18.75 -17.91
CA LYS A 65 7.19 19.54 -19.13
C LYS A 65 6.46 20.91 -19.16
N TRP A 66 5.51 21.11 -18.26
CA TRP A 66 4.69 22.33 -18.20
C TRP A 66 5.02 23.24 -17.02
N ILE A 67 5.95 22.83 -16.18
CA ILE A 67 6.34 23.54 -14.97
C ILE A 67 7.85 23.69 -14.87
N ASP A 68 8.32 24.87 -14.46
CA ASP A 68 9.74 25.14 -14.27
C ASP A 68 10.27 24.55 -12.98
N GLN A 69 9.44 24.48 -11.95
CA GLN A 69 9.79 23.96 -10.63
C GLN A 69 9.91 22.43 -10.62
N SER A 70 10.66 21.92 -9.68
CA SER A 70 10.63 20.51 -9.34
C SER A 70 9.34 20.16 -8.61
N GLN A 71 8.91 18.89 -8.71
CA GLN A 71 7.73 18.39 -8.02
C GLN A 71 8.14 17.66 -6.75
N SER A 72 7.47 17.95 -5.62
CA SER A 72 7.60 17.17 -4.38
C SER A 72 6.85 15.84 -4.51
N LEU A 73 7.35 14.97 -5.39
CA LEU A 73 6.72 13.69 -5.69
C LEU A 73 6.98 12.69 -4.59
N ASN A 74 5.97 12.41 -3.78
CA ASN A 74 6.01 11.30 -2.82
C ASN A 74 5.76 9.98 -3.54
N ILE A 75 6.63 9.01 -3.28
CA ILE A 75 6.52 7.66 -3.83
C ILE A 75 6.04 6.74 -2.71
N TYR A 76 5.02 5.95 -3.00
CA TYR A 76 4.47 4.94 -2.10
C TYR A 76 4.79 3.56 -2.65
N MET A 77 5.35 2.68 -1.83
CA MET A 77 5.80 1.37 -2.27
C MET A 77 5.46 0.30 -1.24
N ALA A 78 4.49 -0.53 -1.56
CA ALA A 78 4.25 -1.75 -0.81
C ALA A 78 5.31 -2.80 -1.19
N GLY A 79 5.90 -3.47 -0.18
CA GLY A 79 6.92 -4.48 -0.42
C GLY A 79 8.14 -3.89 -1.15
N ALA A 80 8.80 -2.94 -0.51
CA ALA A 80 10.01 -2.33 -1.04
C ALA A 80 11.12 -3.37 -1.17
N SER A 81 11.75 -3.42 -2.34
CA SER A 81 12.95 -4.20 -2.60
C SER A 81 13.94 -3.34 -3.37
N GLY A 82 15.24 -3.68 -3.31
CA GLY A 82 16.28 -2.96 -4.05
C GLY A 82 15.97 -2.86 -5.54
N LYS A 83 15.48 -3.94 -6.15
CA LYS A 83 15.08 -3.97 -7.56
C LYS A 83 13.95 -2.98 -7.86
N LYS A 84 12.87 -2.99 -7.08
CA LYS A 84 11.74 -2.07 -7.28
C LYS A 84 12.15 -0.61 -7.10
N LEU A 85 13.04 -0.34 -6.14
CA LEU A 85 13.60 0.99 -5.92
C LEU A 85 14.39 1.44 -7.14
N ASP A 86 15.35 0.65 -7.57
CA ASP A 86 16.19 0.92 -8.73
C ASP A 86 15.36 1.18 -10.00
N GLU A 87 14.42 0.30 -10.31
CA GLU A 87 13.52 0.46 -11.45
C GLU A 87 12.69 1.74 -11.39
N THR A 88 12.17 2.09 -10.20
CA THR A 88 11.35 3.28 -10.01
C THR A 88 12.16 4.57 -10.20
N TYR A 89 13.34 4.64 -9.60
CA TYR A 89 14.19 5.84 -9.73
C TYR A 89 14.83 5.95 -11.11
N LYS A 90 15.23 4.86 -11.75
CA LYS A 90 15.64 4.85 -13.15
C LYS A 90 14.55 5.34 -14.08
N LEU A 91 13.31 4.89 -13.87
CA LEU A 91 12.17 5.37 -14.63
C LEU A 91 11.98 6.89 -14.43
N ALA A 92 12.03 7.38 -13.19
CA ALA A 92 11.91 8.82 -12.90
C ALA A 92 12.99 9.64 -13.62
N TRP A 93 14.22 9.15 -13.62
CA TRP A 93 15.34 9.77 -14.36
C TRP A 93 15.09 9.79 -15.87
N ILE A 94 14.78 8.64 -16.48
CA ILE A 94 14.54 8.51 -17.92
C ILE A 94 13.36 9.38 -18.36
N ARG A 95 12.34 9.53 -17.51
CA ARG A 95 11.18 10.38 -17.79
C ARG A 95 11.43 11.88 -17.57
N GLY A 96 12.62 12.26 -17.16
CA GLY A 96 13.03 13.66 -17.03
C GLY A 96 12.48 14.38 -15.80
N LEU A 97 12.17 13.67 -14.73
CA LEU A 97 11.82 14.30 -13.47
C LEU A 97 13.06 15.01 -12.89
N LYS A 98 12.89 16.24 -12.44
CA LYS A 98 13.97 17.02 -11.80
C LYS A 98 14.29 16.47 -10.41
N THR A 99 13.29 15.95 -9.70
CA THR A 99 13.45 15.36 -8.37
C THR A 99 12.25 14.45 -8.02
N THR A 100 12.47 13.61 -7.02
CA THR A 100 11.46 12.96 -6.20
C THR A 100 11.56 13.50 -4.78
N TYR A 101 10.68 13.09 -3.87
CA TYR A 101 10.71 13.56 -2.50
C TYR A 101 10.70 12.38 -1.51
N TYR A 102 9.66 12.21 -0.72
CA TYR A 102 9.62 11.10 0.23
C TYR A 102 9.38 9.76 -0.46
N LEU A 103 10.14 8.76 -0.04
CA LEU A 103 9.79 7.36 -0.24
C LEU A 103 9.05 6.88 1.01
N ARG A 104 7.82 6.41 0.83
CA ARG A 104 7.02 5.80 1.87
C ARG A 104 6.88 4.32 1.59
N SER A 105 7.42 3.50 2.45
CA SER A 105 7.31 2.03 2.37
C SER A 105 6.48 1.50 3.53
N MET A 106 5.81 0.38 3.31
CA MET A 106 5.22 -0.39 4.40
C MET A 106 6.31 -1.24 5.03
N GLY A 107 6.45 -1.16 6.35
CA GLY A 107 7.36 -2.03 7.10
C GLY A 107 6.94 -3.50 7.03
N ALA A 108 7.90 -4.40 7.20
CA ALA A 108 7.64 -5.84 7.27
C ALA A 108 6.88 -6.22 8.57
N THR A 109 7.01 -5.43 9.62
CA THR A 109 6.34 -5.64 10.90
C THR A 109 5.03 -4.85 10.94
N HIS A 110 3.92 -5.58 11.08
CA HIS A 110 2.65 -4.97 11.43
C HIS A 110 2.52 -4.98 12.96
N ALA A 111 2.19 -3.82 13.56
CA ALA A 111 1.74 -3.81 14.94
C ALA A 111 0.48 -4.69 15.04
N GLU A 112 0.42 -5.53 16.06
CA GLU A 112 -0.79 -6.30 16.34
C GLU A 112 -1.97 -5.34 16.50
N LYS A 113 -2.96 -5.50 15.62
CA LYS A 113 -4.20 -4.72 15.71
C LYS A 113 -5.13 -5.45 16.65
N SER A 114 -5.32 -4.90 17.85
CA SER A 114 -6.31 -5.45 18.76
C SER A 114 -7.70 -5.24 18.17
N THR A 115 -8.41 -6.31 17.92
CA THR A 115 -9.81 -6.30 17.56
C THR A 115 -10.61 -6.44 18.83
N SER A 116 -11.44 -5.47 19.14
CA SER A 116 -12.24 -5.46 20.37
C SER A 116 -13.29 -6.56 20.43
N LYS A 117 -13.58 -7.25 19.32
CA LYS A 117 -14.52 -8.37 19.25
C LYS A 117 -14.08 -9.37 18.18
N ALA A 118 -13.57 -10.52 18.61
CA ALA A 118 -13.31 -11.64 17.72
C ALA A 118 -14.62 -12.09 17.02
N GLY A 119 -14.58 -12.25 15.70
CA GLY A 119 -15.72 -12.74 14.92
C GLY A 119 -16.60 -11.68 14.26
N GLN A 120 -16.29 -10.39 14.41
CA GLN A 120 -17.01 -9.31 13.71
C GLN A 120 -16.34 -8.83 12.42
N LEU A 121 -15.15 -9.32 12.10
CA LEU A 121 -14.43 -8.99 10.86
C LEU A 121 -14.73 -10.03 9.79
N ASN A 122 -15.26 -9.60 8.66
CA ASN A 122 -15.56 -10.47 7.53
C ASN A 122 -14.32 -11.14 6.90
N ALA A 123 -13.14 -10.64 7.18
CA ALA A 123 -11.90 -11.07 6.53
C ALA A 123 -10.98 -11.90 7.43
N VAL A 124 -11.32 -12.07 8.71
CA VAL A 124 -10.54 -12.94 9.61
C VAL A 124 -11.36 -14.18 9.89
N PRO A 125 -11.01 -15.36 9.35
CA PRO A 125 -11.68 -16.61 9.71
C PRO A 125 -11.58 -16.83 11.22
N ALA A 126 -12.67 -17.24 11.85
CA ALA A 126 -12.72 -17.54 13.29
C ALA A 126 -11.78 -18.69 13.70
N ASP A 127 -11.34 -19.50 12.72
CA ASP A 127 -10.36 -20.58 12.85
C ASP A 127 -9.03 -20.22 12.16
N GLY A 128 -8.58 -18.99 12.33
CA GLY A 128 -7.29 -18.57 11.85
C GLY A 128 -6.15 -19.29 12.58
N GLY A 129 -5.91 -20.53 12.20
CA GLY A 129 -4.58 -21.07 12.32
C GLY A 129 -3.64 -20.11 11.63
N VAL A 130 -2.85 -19.39 12.41
CA VAL A 130 -1.71 -18.65 11.92
C VAL A 130 -0.90 -19.67 11.14
N ALA A 131 -0.99 -19.68 9.83
CA ALA A 131 0.08 -20.24 9.04
C ALA A 131 1.27 -19.38 9.42
N ALA A 132 2.07 -19.90 10.35
CA ALA A 132 3.39 -19.40 10.61
C ALA A 132 4.12 -19.50 9.28
N ALA A 133 4.15 -18.39 8.55
CA ALA A 133 5.20 -18.16 7.61
C ALA A 133 6.44 -17.93 8.48
N ASP A 134 7.12 -19.01 8.83
CA ASP A 134 8.52 -19.01 9.20
C ASP A 134 9.34 -18.58 7.97
N GLU A 135 9.15 -17.38 7.54
CA GLU A 135 10.22 -16.63 6.89
C GLU A 135 10.96 -15.94 8.03
N GLU A 136 11.95 -16.64 8.55
CA GLU A 136 13.02 -16.02 9.32
C GLU A 136 13.43 -14.76 8.56
N ALA A 137 13.18 -13.59 9.17
CA ALA A 137 13.71 -12.35 8.67
C ALA A 137 15.22 -12.51 8.57
N LYS A 138 15.73 -12.76 7.37
CA LYS A 138 17.16 -12.85 7.10
C LYS A 138 17.75 -11.48 7.34
N PHE A 139 18.19 -11.24 8.55
CA PHE A 139 18.99 -10.07 8.86
C PHE A 139 20.29 -10.16 8.06
N CYS A 140 20.63 -9.08 7.39
CA CYS A 140 21.92 -8.95 6.73
C CYS A 140 23.02 -9.03 7.79
N ALA A 141 23.68 -10.18 7.90
CA ALA A 141 24.87 -10.31 8.73
C ALA A 141 26.06 -9.82 7.90
N ILE A 142 26.79 -8.85 8.45
CA ILE A 142 27.97 -8.22 7.82
C ILE A 142 29.02 -9.27 7.40
N ASP A 143 29.01 -10.44 8.03
CA ASP A 143 29.97 -11.51 7.84
C ASP A 143 29.49 -12.63 6.89
N ASN A 144 28.35 -12.48 6.22
CA ASN A 144 27.84 -13.48 5.28
C ASN A 144 28.12 -13.08 3.83
N PRO A 145 29.13 -13.68 3.16
CA PRO A 145 29.50 -13.34 1.79
C PRO A 145 28.48 -13.76 0.73
N GLU A 146 27.46 -14.55 1.10
CA GLU A 146 26.39 -15.01 0.20
C GLU A 146 25.07 -14.26 0.40
N CYS A 147 25.08 -13.12 1.10
CA CYS A 147 23.88 -12.32 1.32
C CYS A 147 23.49 -11.57 0.05
N GLU A 148 22.47 -12.04 -0.65
CA GLU A 148 21.94 -11.39 -1.88
C GLU A 148 21.30 -10.04 -1.64
N ALA A 149 21.11 -9.61 -0.39
CA ALA A 149 20.47 -8.32 -0.07
C ALA A 149 21.40 -7.11 -0.29
N CYS A 150 22.70 -7.33 -0.48
CA CYS A 150 23.72 -6.30 -0.65
C CYS A 150 24.45 -6.35 -2.01
N GLN A 151 23.98 -7.15 -2.96
CA GLN A 151 24.53 -7.18 -4.32
C GLN A 151 23.71 -6.34 -5.28
#